data_6e2b25e5033f88bb4d02cb5438210d4f
#
_entry.id   6e2b25e5033f88bb4d02cb5438210d4f
#
_cell.length_a   1.000
_cell.length_b   1.000
_cell.length_c   1.000
_cell.angle_alpha   90.00
_cell.angle_beta   90.00
_cell.angle_gamma   90.00
#
_symmetry.space_group_name_H-M   'P 1'
#
loop_
_entity.id
_entity.type
_entity.pdbx_description
1 polymer ?
#
loop_
_entity_poly.entity_id
_entity_poly.type
_entity_poly.pdbx_seq_one_letter_code
_entity_poly.pdbx_strand_id
1 'polypeptide(L)'
;MSNKVIIFSAPSGAGKSTVVNHLLGMYPELEFSISATSRAPRGEEKHGVEYYFFTADDFRRMIAEDKFVEYEEVYAGSFYGTLKSEVERIWAKGNTIIFDIDVQGGVNLKRIFGEQALSIFIQAPSVEELRKRLVGRGTDTEEAIERRVAKAASEMEFAAGKFDHTLINDDLSAALAEAETVVGDFLKL
;
A
#
# COMPACT_ATOMS: atom_id res chain seq x y z
N MET A 1 -21.17 -12.41 3.38
CA MET A 1 -20.34 -11.43 2.67
C MET A 1 -18.91 -11.67 3.10
N SER A 2 -18.01 -11.83 2.16
CA SER A 2 -16.61 -12.12 2.46
C SER A 2 -15.91 -10.79 2.79
N ASN A 3 -15.53 -10.57 4.05
CA ASN A 3 -14.78 -9.39 4.49
C ASN A 3 -13.30 -9.53 4.08
N LYS A 4 -13.04 -9.55 2.77
CA LYS A 4 -11.68 -9.72 2.21
C LYS A 4 -10.94 -8.41 2.11
N VAL A 5 -9.62 -8.50 2.23
CA VAL A 5 -8.69 -7.39 1.99
C VAL A 5 -7.52 -7.83 1.13
N ILE A 6 -7.00 -6.95 0.30
CA ILE A 6 -5.78 -7.16 -0.49
C ILE A 6 -4.81 -6.05 -0.13
N ILE A 7 -3.61 -6.45 0.27
CA ILE A 7 -2.58 -5.55 0.76
C ILE A 7 -1.45 -5.51 -0.27
N PHE A 8 -1.20 -4.33 -0.83
CA PHE A 8 -0.08 -4.09 -1.73
C PHE A 8 0.99 -3.28 -1.03
N SER A 9 2.20 -3.78 -1.06
CA SER A 9 3.40 -3.06 -0.63
C SER A 9 4.47 -3.15 -1.70
N ALA A 10 5.30 -2.13 -1.81
CA ALA A 10 6.37 -2.10 -2.79
C ALA A 10 7.38 -1.01 -2.45
N PRO A 11 8.65 -1.19 -2.79
CA PRO A 11 9.59 -0.09 -2.79
C PRO A 11 9.24 0.97 -3.86
N SER A 12 9.69 2.19 -3.62
CA SER A 12 9.46 3.30 -4.56
C SER A 12 10.04 2.96 -5.94
N GLY A 13 9.21 3.03 -6.96
CA GLY A 13 9.64 2.75 -8.35
C GLY A 13 9.38 1.32 -8.83
N ALA A 14 8.87 0.42 -7.99
CA ALA A 14 8.59 -0.96 -8.38
C ALA A 14 7.36 -1.14 -9.29
N GLY A 15 6.51 -0.11 -9.45
CA GLY A 15 5.32 -0.17 -10.34
C GLY A 15 4.00 -0.48 -9.63
N LYS A 16 3.94 -0.38 -8.29
CA LYS A 16 2.75 -0.68 -7.48
C LYS A 16 1.49 0.01 -8.00
N SER A 17 1.52 1.32 -8.19
CA SER A 17 0.33 2.07 -8.63
C SER A 17 -0.20 1.60 -9.98
N THR A 18 0.66 1.16 -10.89
CA THR A 18 0.24 0.62 -12.19
C THR A 18 -0.54 -0.68 -12.02
N VAL A 19 -0.04 -1.60 -11.19
CA VAL A 19 -0.71 -2.88 -10.90
C VAL A 19 -2.02 -2.65 -10.16
N VAL A 20 -2.03 -1.82 -9.12
CA VAL A 20 -3.24 -1.53 -8.34
C VAL A 20 -4.33 -0.88 -9.19
N ASN A 21 -3.99 0.12 -10.01
CA ASN A 21 -4.95 0.79 -10.89
C ASN A 21 -5.51 -0.16 -11.95
N HIS A 22 -4.68 -1.07 -12.47
CA HIS A 22 -5.13 -2.09 -13.41
C HIS A 22 -6.19 -3.01 -12.78
N LEU A 23 -5.92 -3.54 -11.59
CA LEU A 23 -6.85 -4.40 -10.87
C LEU A 23 -8.15 -3.69 -10.48
N LEU A 24 -8.08 -2.43 -10.03
CA LEU A 24 -9.26 -1.61 -9.76
C LEU A 24 -10.12 -1.38 -11.01
N GLY A 25 -9.50 -1.31 -12.19
CA GLY A 25 -10.21 -1.22 -13.47
C GLY A 25 -10.88 -2.52 -13.91
N MET A 26 -10.34 -3.67 -13.49
CA MET A 26 -10.86 -4.99 -13.87
C MET A 26 -11.92 -5.54 -12.93
N TYR A 27 -11.81 -5.27 -11.63
CA TYR A 27 -12.66 -5.85 -10.60
C TYR A 27 -13.47 -4.74 -9.92
N PRO A 28 -14.75 -4.53 -10.32
CA PRO A 28 -15.58 -3.45 -9.77
C PRO A 28 -15.92 -3.62 -8.28
N GLU A 29 -15.74 -4.81 -7.73
CA GLU A 29 -15.87 -5.10 -6.30
C GLU A 29 -14.66 -4.68 -5.47
N LEU A 30 -13.55 -4.25 -6.08
CA LEU A 30 -12.39 -3.74 -5.37
C LEU A 30 -12.57 -2.25 -5.08
N GLU A 31 -12.29 -1.85 -3.85
CA GLU A 31 -12.34 -0.45 -3.44
C GLU A 31 -11.08 -0.06 -2.67
N PHE A 32 -10.49 1.06 -3.07
CA PHE A 32 -9.28 1.58 -2.44
C PHE A 32 -9.59 2.16 -1.06
N SER A 33 -8.80 1.79 -0.06
CA SER A 33 -8.90 2.35 1.29
C SER A 33 -8.15 3.67 1.39
N ILE A 34 -8.84 4.71 1.83
CA ILE A 34 -8.25 6.03 2.06
C ILE A 34 -7.59 6.04 3.44
N SER A 35 -6.26 6.21 3.46
CA SER A 35 -5.51 6.30 4.70
C SER A 35 -5.72 7.64 5.41
N ALA A 36 -5.58 7.64 6.73
CA ALA A 36 -5.51 8.85 7.55
C ALA A 36 -4.06 9.30 7.71
N THR A 37 -3.83 10.60 7.81
CA THR A 37 -2.52 11.17 8.10
C THR A 37 -2.62 12.44 8.93
N SER A 38 -1.58 12.71 9.73
CA SER A 38 -1.46 13.98 10.48
C SER A 38 -0.59 15.03 9.78
N ARG A 39 -0.01 14.70 8.61
CA ARG A 39 0.68 15.72 7.83
C ARG A 39 -0.32 16.68 7.15
N ALA A 40 0.11 17.89 6.88
CA ALA A 40 -0.68 18.82 6.06
C ALA A 40 -0.85 18.30 4.61
N PRO A 41 -1.98 18.63 3.95
CA PRO A 41 -2.16 18.38 2.53
C PRO A 41 -1.04 19.01 1.69
N ARG A 42 -0.67 18.38 0.58
CA ARG A 42 0.31 18.88 -0.39
C ARG A 42 -0.39 19.23 -1.69
N GLY A 43 -0.07 20.40 -2.23
CA GLY A 43 -0.66 20.85 -3.50
C GLY A 43 -2.20 20.87 -3.43
N GLU A 44 -2.83 20.11 -4.30
CA GLU A 44 -4.30 20.03 -4.43
C GLU A 44 -4.95 18.85 -3.71
N GLU A 45 -4.20 18.14 -2.84
CA GLU A 45 -4.74 17.02 -2.07
C GLU A 45 -5.95 17.44 -1.23
N LYS A 46 -7.00 16.61 -1.21
CA LYS A 46 -8.27 16.90 -0.54
C LYS A 46 -8.58 15.86 0.53
N HIS A 47 -9.13 16.34 1.64
CA HIS A 47 -9.62 15.48 2.71
C HIS A 47 -10.70 14.51 2.19
N GLY A 48 -10.52 13.21 2.47
CA GLY A 48 -11.45 12.17 2.03
C GLY A 48 -11.29 11.74 0.57
N VAL A 49 -10.25 12.20 -0.11
CA VAL A 49 -9.89 11.78 -1.47
C VAL A 49 -8.53 11.09 -1.47
N GLU A 50 -7.44 11.83 -1.29
CA GLU A 50 -6.09 11.25 -1.19
C GLU A 50 -5.82 10.71 0.21
N TYR A 51 -6.22 11.47 1.23
CA TYR A 51 -6.09 11.11 2.64
C TYR A 51 -7.23 11.70 3.47
N TYR A 52 -7.50 11.10 4.63
CA TYR A 52 -8.17 11.78 5.73
C TYR A 52 -7.12 12.58 6.51
N PHE A 53 -7.12 13.91 6.35
CA PHE A 53 -6.16 14.80 7.01
C PHE A 53 -6.67 15.21 8.38
N PHE A 54 -5.86 15.01 9.42
CA PHE A 54 -6.12 15.39 10.79
C PHE A 54 -4.96 16.22 11.35
N THR A 55 -5.16 16.94 12.46
CA THR A 55 -4.05 17.47 13.22
C THR A 55 -3.33 16.34 13.97
N ALA A 56 -2.08 16.53 14.37
CA ALA A 56 -1.36 15.54 15.18
C ALA A 56 -2.07 15.25 16.51
N ASP A 57 -2.68 16.29 17.12
CA ASP A 57 -3.40 16.15 18.39
C ASP A 57 -4.74 15.39 18.19
N ASP A 58 -5.47 15.67 17.11
CA ASP A 58 -6.65 14.87 16.75
C ASP A 58 -6.29 13.42 16.48
N PHE A 59 -5.20 13.19 15.77
CA PHE A 59 -4.75 11.83 15.47
C PHE A 59 -4.41 11.06 16.76
N ARG A 60 -3.68 11.69 17.71
CA ARG A 60 -3.39 11.09 19.02
C ARG A 60 -4.65 10.81 19.84
N ARG A 61 -5.62 11.74 19.82
CA ARG A 61 -6.92 11.52 20.47
C ARG A 61 -7.63 10.31 19.87
N MET A 62 -7.66 10.20 18.53
CA MET A 62 -8.28 9.08 17.82
C MET A 62 -7.57 7.74 18.10
N ILE A 63 -6.24 7.75 18.31
CA ILE A 63 -5.50 6.57 18.80
C ILE A 63 -6.02 6.16 20.18
N ALA A 64 -6.13 7.11 21.12
CA ALA A 64 -6.63 6.84 22.47
C ALA A 64 -8.09 6.33 22.48
N GLU A 65 -8.89 6.74 21.50
CA GLU A 65 -10.26 6.28 21.28
C GLU A 65 -10.37 4.97 20.47
N ASP A 66 -9.24 4.30 20.18
CA ASP A 66 -9.18 3.05 19.42
C ASP A 66 -9.87 3.11 18.04
N LYS A 67 -9.72 4.23 17.31
CA LYS A 67 -10.34 4.46 16.00
C LYS A 67 -9.60 3.82 14.83
N PHE A 68 -8.37 3.36 15.03
CA PHE A 68 -7.53 2.81 13.96
C PHE A 68 -7.48 1.28 13.99
N VAL A 69 -7.40 0.69 12.80
CA VAL A 69 -7.02 -0.72 12.61
C VAL A 69 -5.52 -0.90 12.88
N GLU A 70 -4.73 0.01 12.32
CA GLU A 70 -3.29 0.15 12.53
C GLU A 70 -2.89 1.61 12.34
N TYR A 71 -1.77 2.00 12.92
CA TYR A 71 -1.15 3.31 12.72
C TYR A 71 0.35 3.24 12.97
N GLU A 72 1.08 4.19 12.39
CA GLU A 72 2.52 4.33 12.56
C GLU A 72 2.91 5.81 12.66
N GLU A 73 3.85 6.13 13.54
CA GLU A 73 4.52 7.43 13.58
C GLU A 73 5.78 7.34 12.71
N VAL A 74 5.69 7.78 11.45
CA VAL A 74 6.79 7.68 10.47
C VAL A 74 7.89 8.70 10.75
N TYR A 75 7.51 9.89 11.22
CA TYR A 75 8.40 10.95 11.71
C TYR A 75 7.75 11.59 12.93
N ALA A 76 8.53 12.22 13.80
CA ALA A 76 8.01 12.89 15.00
C ALA A 76 6.80 13.80 14.69
N GLY A 77 5.64 13.44 15.20
CA GLY A 77 4.36 14.12 14.97
C GLY A 77 3.70 13.85 13.62
N SER A 78 4.29 13.02 12.76
CA SER A 78 3.72 12.65 11.46
C SER A 78 3.23 11.21 11.47
N PHE A 79 1.94 11.06 11.67
CA PHE A 79 1.24 9.77 11.75
C PHE A 79 0.58 9.40 10.44
N TYR A 80 0.50 8.10 10.17
CA TYR A 80 -0.32 7.49 9.15
C TYR A 80 -1.09 6.32 9.76
N GLY A 81 -2.26 5.98 9.21
CA GLY A 81 -3.01 4.83 9.71
C GLY A 81 -4.29 4.57 8.94
N THR A 82 -4.87 3.43 9.22
CA THR A 82 -6.12 2.95 8.61
C THR A 82 -7.26 3.08 9.61
N LEU A 83 -8.28 3.85 9.28
CA LEU A 83 -9.47 4.03 10.12
C LEU A 83 -10.35 2.77 10.11
N LYS A 84 -10.86 2.36 11.28
CA LYS A 84 -11.88 1.30 11.39
C LYS A 84 -13.14 1.65 10.60
N SER A 85 -13.56 2.92 10.66
CA SER A 85 -14.73 3.42 9.92
C SER A 85 -14.56 3.32 8.40
N GLU A 86 -13.35 3.43 7.87
CA GLU A 86 -13.07 3.27 6.45
C GLU A 86 -13.22 1.81 6.03
N VAL A 87 -12.71 0.89 6.82
CA VAL A 87 -12.88 -0.56 6.61
C VAL A 87 -14.37 -0.93 6.63
N GLU A 88 -15.09 -0.47 7.64
CA GLU A 88 -16.54 -0.69 7.78
C GLU A 88 -17.33 -0.10 6.60
N ARG A 89 -16.97 1.10 6.14
CA ARG A 89 -17.60 1.77 4.99
C ARG A 89 -17.50 0.93 3.71
N ILE A 90 -16.34 0.37 3.44
CA ILE A 90 -16.10 -0.42 2.22
C ILE A 90 -16.81 -1.79 2.33
N TRP A 91 -16.68 -2.46 3.46
CA TRP A 91 -17.33 -3.76 3.67
C TRP A 91 -18.87 -3.67 3.71
N ALA A 92 -19.43 -2.55 4.18
CA ALA A 92 -20.87 -2.31 4.15
C ALA A 92 -21.46 -2.29 2.72
N LYS A 93 -20.63 -1.97 1.72
CA LYS A 93 -21.01 -2.05 0.30
C LYS A 93 -20.86 -3.47 -0.29
N GLY A 94 -20.28 -4.40 0.45
CA GLY A 94 -19.93 -5.74 -0.03
C GLY A 94 -18.61 -5.79 -0.81
N ASN A 95 -17.82 -4.71 -0.79
CA ASN A 95 -16.58 -4.59 -1.54
C ASN A 95 -15.39 -5.22 -0.79
N THR A 96 -14.39 -5.66 -1.56
CA THR A 96 -13.07 -6.08 -1.07
C THR A 96 -12.16 -4.85 -1.00
N ILE A 97 -11.46 -4.70 0.12
CA ILE A 97 -10.58 -3.55 0.35
C ILE A 97 -9.24 -3.75 -0.34
N ILE A 98 -8.73 -2.71 -1.02
CA ILE A 98 -7.32 -2.60 -1.39
C ILE A 98 -6.61 -1.62 -0.46
N PHE A 99 -5.53 -2.09 0.16
CA PHE A 99 -4.57 -1.26 0.89
C PHE A 99 -3.31 -1.03 0.05
N ASP A 100 -2.93 0.22 -0.13
CA ASP A 100 -1.63 0.64 -0.67
C ASP A 100 -0.83 1.23 0.50
N ILE A 101 0.06 0.43 1.08
CA ILE A 101 0.74 0.74 2.33
C ILE A 101 2.24 0.39 2.24
N ASP A 102 3.06 0.98 3.11
CA ASP A 102 4.45 0.60 3.22
C ASP A 102 4.63 -0.85 3.69
N VAL A 103 5.88 -1.33 3.64
CA VAL A 103 6.18 -2.74 3.90
C VAL A 103 5.87 -3.16 5.34
N GLN A 104 6.15 -2.29 6.32
CA GLN A 104 5.89 -2.56 7.73
C GLN A 104 4.38 -2.60 8.01
N GLY A 105 3.66 -1.61 7.50
CA GLY A 105 2.20 -1.56 7.59
C GLY A 105 1.54 -2.76 6.92
N GLY A 106 2.07 -3.20 5.76
CA GLY A 106 1.59 -4.40 5.08
C GLY A 106 1.70 -5.67 5.91
N VAL A 107 2.83 -5.88 6.56
CA VAL A 107 3.03 -7.02 7.49
C VAL A 107 2.09 -6.91 8.70
N ASN A 108 1.90 -5.71 9.24
CA ASN A 108 0.98 -5.49 10.37
C ASN A 108 -0.47 -5.78 9.98
N LEU A 109 -0.94 -5.28 8.83
CA LEU A 109 -2.29 -5.56 8.34
C LEU A 109 -2.50 -7.05 8.05
N LYS A 110 -1.52 -7.73 7.45
CA LYS A 110 -1.60 -9.19 7.25
C LYS A 110 -1.78 -9.94 8.56
N ARG A 111 -1.05 -9.55 9.60
CA ARG A 111 -1.20 -10.15 10.94
C ARG A 111 -2.59 -9.89 11.54
N ILE A 112 -3.16 -8.70 11.33
CA ILE A 112 -4.48 -8.32 11.87
C ILE A 112 -5.60 -9.06 11.15
N PHE A 113 -5.59 -9.10 9.83
CA PHE A 113 -6.66 -9.71 9.02
C PHE A 113 -6.48 -11.21 8.77
N GLY A 114 -5.28 -11.75 9.00
CA GLY A 114 -5.02 -13.20 8.89
C GLY A 114 -5.38 -13.75 7.51
N GLU A 115 -6.22 -14.77 7.48
CA GLU A 115 -6.68 -15.44 6.25
C GLU A 115 -7.65 -14.62 5.40
N GLN A 116 -8.26 -13.58 5.97
CA GLN A 116 -9.08 -12.63 5.22
C GLN A 116 -8.25 -11.72 4.31
N ALA A 117 -6.93 -11.71 4.49
CA ALA A 117 -5.99 -10.87 3.76
C ALA A 117 -5.15 -11.66 2.78
N LEU A 118 -5.06 -11.17 1.54
CA LEU A 118 -4.00 -11.49 0.59
C LEU A 118 -2.98 -10.38 0.61
N SER A 119 -1.73 -10.67 0.96
CA SER A 119 -0.63 -9.70 0.97
C SER A 119 0.30 -9.93 -0.22
N ILE A 120 0.50 -8.89 -1.03
CA ILE A 120 1.32 -8.92 -2.25
C ILE A 120 2.43 -7.88 -2.13
N PHE A 121 3.68 -8.33 -2.25
CA PHE A 121 4.83 -7.47 -2.36
C PHE A 121 5.27 -7.35 -3.81
N ILE A 122 5.28 -6.14 -4.36
CA ILE A 122 5.72 -5.88 -5.73
C ILE A 122 7.15 -5.38 -5.70
N GLN A 123 8.03 -6.00 -6.47
CA GLN A 123 9.43 -5.57 -6.56
C GLN A 123 9.93 -5.55 -8.01
N ALA A 124 10.94 -4.73 -8.25
CA ALA A 124 11.74 -4.81 -9.46
C ALA A 124 12.59 -6.10 -9.42
N PRO A 125 13.07 -6.60 -10.58
CA PRO A 125 13.88 -7.83 -10.62
C PRO A 125 15.21 -7.68 -9.88
N SER A 126 15.73 -6.47 -9.77
CA SER A 126 16.93 -6.16 -8.98
C SER A 126 16.94 -4.71 -8.49
N VAL A 127 17.81 -4.42 -7.54
CA VAL A 127 18.06 -3.05 -7.04
C VAL A 127 18.63 -2.15 -8.17
N GLU A 128 19.45 -2.72 -9.05
CA GLU A 128 20.03 -2.01 -10.20
C GLU A 128 18.96 -1.60 -11.20
N GLU A 129 17.99 -2.48 -11.46
CA GLU A 129 16.87 -2.16 -12.35
C GLU A 129 15.97 -1.09 -11.75
N LEU A 130 15.71 -1.17 -10.45
CA LEU A 130 14.97 -0.14 -9.73
C LEU A 130 15.69 1.22 -9.80
N ARG A 131 17.02 1.25 -9.63
CA ARG A 131 17.82 2.47 -9.81
C ARG A 131 17.65 3.06 -11.21
N LYS A 132 17.74 2.23 -12.26
CA LYS A 132 17.51 2.69 -13.65
C LYS A 132 16.15 3.32 -13.84
N ARG A 133 15.09 2.71 -13.27
CA ARG A 133 13.71 3.24 -13.33
C ARG A 133 13.58 4.57 -12.60
N LEU A 134 14.23 4.75 -11.45
CA LEU A 134 14.24 6.02 -10.71
C LEU A 134 14.99 7.12 -11.49
N VAL A 135 16.15 6.81 -12.06
CA VAL A 135 16.91 7.74 -12.93
C VAL A 135 16.08 8.13 -14.16
N GLY A 136 15.44 7.16 -14.81
CA GLY A 136 14.66 7.38 -16.04
C GLY A 136 13.44 8.30 -15.85
N ARG A 137 12.96 8.49 -14.62
CA ARG A 137 11.89 9.46 -14.32
C ARG A 137 12.33 10.92 -14.42
N GLY A 138 13.61 11.21 -14.23
CA GLY A 138 14.19 12.55 -14.37
C GLY A 138 13.68 13.60 -13.38
N THR A 139 13.00 13.18 -12.31
CA THR A 139 12.36 14.07 -11.32
C THR A 139 13.14 14.25 -10.05
N ASP A 140 14.13 13.40 -9.80
CA ASP A 140 14.89 13.33 -8.55
C ASP A 140 16.35 13.70 -8.75
N THR A 141 16.97 14.28 -7.71
CA THR A 141 18.43 14.45 -7.66
C THR A 141 19.12 13.12 -7.44
N GLU A 142 20.41 13.02 -7.81
CA GLU A 142 21.19 11.80 -7.62
C GLU A 142 21.21 11.35 -6.14
N GLU A 143 21.35 12.28 -5.20
CA GLU A 143 21.29 11.99 -3.76
C GLU A 143 19.93 11.46 -3.31
N ALA A 144 18.83 11.95 -3.90
CA ALA A 144 17.50 11.43 -3.63
C ALA A 144 17.32 10.02 -4.18
N ILE A 145 17.88 9.74 -5.37
CA ILE A 145 17.89 8.41 -5.98
C ILE A 145 18.64 7.42 -5.10
N GLU A 146 19.87 7.75 -4.66
CA GLU A 146 20.66 6.86 -3.79
C GLU A 146 19.94 6.54 -2.47
N ARG A 147 19.31 7.55 -1.83
CA ARG A 147 18.50 7.30 -0.63
C ARG A 147 17.32 6.36 -0.90
N ARG A 148 16.63 6.52 -2.05
CA ARG A 148 15.51 5.65 -2.43
C ARG A 148 15.96 4.24 -2.76
N VAL A 149 17.09 4.09 -3.42
CA VAL A 149 17.69 2.78 -3.74
C VAL A 149 18.09 2.04 -2.46
N ALA A 150 18.76 2.72 -1.53
CA ALA A 150 19.14 2.14 -0.24
C ALA A 150 17.91 1.70 0.57
N LYS A 151 16.87 2.55 0.61
CA LYS A 151 15.60 2.22 1.26
C LYS A 151 14.93 1.02 0.59
N ALA A 152 14.90 0.99 -0.74
CA ALA A 152 14.29 -0.11 -1.49
C ALA A 152 14.99 -1.44 -1.24
N ALA A 153 16.32 -1.46 -1.19
CA ALA A 153 17.07 -2.67 -0.86
C ALA A 153 16.71 -3.19 0.54
N SER A 154 16.63 -2.31 1.53
CA SER A 154 16.21 -2.65 2.89
C SER A 154 14.75 -3.14 2.94
N GLU A 155 13.84 -2.52 2.18
CA GLU A 155 12.44 -2.95 2.09
C GLU A 155 12.29 -4.33 1.44
N MET A 156 13.06 -4.62 0.38
CA MET A 156 13.07 -5.92 -0.29
C MET A 156 13.61 -7.02 0.65
N GLU A 157 14.69 -6.75 1.38
CA GLU A 157 15.24 -7.67 2.38
C GLU A 157 14.23 -7.92 3.52
N PHE A 158 13.62 -6.86 4.03
CA PHE A 158 12.62 -6.97 5.09
C PHE A 158 11.37 -7.75 4.63
N ALA A 159 10.92 -7.56 3.40
CA ALA A 159 9.73 -8.22 2.86
C ALA A 159 9.90 -9.72 2.63
N ALA A 160 11.14 -10.20 2.48
CA ALA A 160 11.44 -11.58 2.12
C ALA A 160 10.74 -12.58 3.05
N GLY A 161 9.86 -13.39 2.49
CA GLY A 161 9.09 -14.43 3.21
C GLY A 161 8.00 -13.92 4.16
N LYS A 162 7.65 -12.63 4.12
CA LYS A 162 6.61 -12.03 5.00
C LYS A 162 5.30 -11.71 4.28
N PHE A 163 5.26 -11.85 2.97
CA PHE A 163 4.08 -11.65 2.16
C PHE A 163 3.61 -12.98 1.57
N ASP A 164 2.32 -13.12 1.33
CA ASP A 164 1.76 -14.34 0.74
C ASP A 164 2.25 -14.53 -0.69
N HIS A 165 2.45 -13.42 -1.42
CA HIS A 165 2.93 -13.42 -2.79
C HIS A 165 3.95 -12.32 -3.04
N THR A 166 5.01 -12.66 -3.81
CA THR A 166 5.99 -11.67 -4.30
C THR A 166 5.87 -11.57 -5.81
N LEU A 167 5.42 -10.43 -6.29
CA LEU A 167 5.26 -10.12 -7.71
C LEU A 167 6.53 -9.44 -8.25
N ILE A 168 7.24 -10.09 -9.15
CA ILE A 168 8.42 -9.50 -9.79
C ILE A 168 7.99 -8.77 -11.05
N ASN A 169 8.05 -7.44 -11.01
CA ASN A 169 7.71 -6.58 -12.14
C ASN A 169 8.95 -6.36 -13.02
N ASP A 170 9.30 -7.36 -13.81
CA ASP A 170 10.33 -7.28 -14.86
C ASP A 170 9.69 -6.86 -16.19
N ASP A 171 8.77 -7.65 -16.69
CA ASP A 171 7.86 -7.31 -17.78
C ASP A 171 6.48 -6.94 -17.22
N LEU A 172 6.00 -5.75 -17.58
CA LEU A 172 4.74 -5.24 -17.05
C LEU A 172 3.55 -6.12 -17.44
N SER A 173 3.50 -6.62 -18.67
CA SER A 173 2.37 -7.44 -19.13
C SER A 173 2.31 -8.77 -18.39
N ALA A 174 3.45 -9.40 -18.15
CA ALA A 174 3.54 -10.62 -17.36
C ALA A 174 3.15 -10.36 -15.89
N ALA A 175 3.64 -9.28 -15.30
CA ALA A 175 3.32 -8.88 -13.93
C ALA A 175 1.81 -8.60 -13.74
N LEU A 176 1.17 -7.94 -14.71
CA LEU A 176 -0.27 -7.70 -14.66
C LEU A 176 -1.06 -9.02 -14.75
N ALA A 177 -0.71 -9.92 -15.68
CA ALA A 177 -1.36 -11.23 -15.82
C ALA A 177 -1.21 -12.09 -14.56
N GLU A 178 -0.03 -12.07 -13.92
CA GLU A 178 0.21 -12.74 -12.64
C GLU A 178 -0.65 -12.16 -11.53
N ALA A 179 -0.71 -10.82 -11.41
CA ALA A 179 -1.54 -10.13 -10.44
C ALA A 179 -3.04 -10.46 -10.61
N GLU A 180 -3.53 -10.48 -11.85
CA GLU A 180 -4.90 -10.89 -12.18
C GLU A 180 -5.19 -12.32 -11.70
N THR A 181 -4.28 -13.24 -11.94
CA THR A 181 -4.43 -14.63 -11.53
C THR A 181 -4.49 -14.76 -10.01
N VAL A 182 -3.53 -14.19 -9.31
CA VAL A 182 -3.41 -14.27 -7.85
C VAL A 182 -4.60 -13.61 -7.15
N VAL A 183 -5.00 -12.42 -7.60
CA VAL A 183 -6.16 -11.71 -7.05
C VAL A 183 -7.46 -12.40 -7.42
N GLY A 184 -7.62 -12.83 -8.67
CA GLY A 184 -8.82 -13.53 -9.13
C GLY A 184 -9.06 -14.83 -8.37
N ASP A 185 -8.03 -15.60 -8.08
CA ASP A 185 -8.15 -16.83 -7.28
C ASP A 185 -8.50 -16.52 -5.82
N PHE A 186 -7.92 -15.51 -5.24
CA PHE A 186 -8.29 -15.07 -3.88
C PHE A 186 -9.74 -14.60 -3.81
N LEU A 187 -10.24 -13.87 -4.80
CA LEU A 187 -11.62 -13.37 -4.81
C LEU A 187 -12.66 -14.51 -4.93
N LYS A 188 -12.33 -15.62 -5.57
CA LYS A 188 -13.21 -16.79 -5.74
C LYS A 188 -13.37 -17.63 -4.47
N LEU A 189 -12.43 -17.57 -3.52
CA LEU A 189 -12.48 -18.29 -2.25
C LEU A 189 -13.48 -17.64 -1.30
#